data_e0525a0ada684a7fe1ba490a621be730
#
_entry.id   e0525a0ada684a7fe1ba490a621be730
#
_cell.length_a   1.000
_cell.length_b   1.000
_cell.length_c   1.000
_cell.angle_alpha   90.00
_cell.angle_beta   90.00
_cell.angle_gamma   90.00
#
_symmetry.space_group_name_H-M   'P 1'
#
loop_
_entity.id
_entity.type
_entity.pdbx_description
1 polymer ?
#
loop_
_entity_poly.entity_id
_entity_poly.type
_entity_poly.pdbx_seq_one_letter_code
_entity_poly.pdbx_strand_id
1 'polypeptide(L)'
;MKGDLIMGVTDMTQERRLVGSVALIPDFKETATFSMDLIKLISFKLPNIYLYCAMRYGDVSRQIAPLANGVNVLHLKPEAISNIEMVVASDSIIEKFVSYTSKTIENILSLQSQLRLLTEARDRLLPKLLSGEIEV
;
A
#
# COMPACT_ATOMS: atom_id res chain seq x y z
N MET A 1 -2.37 -6.02 10.42
CA MET A 1 -3.81 -6.39 10.39
C MET A 1 -4.46 -5.75 9.18
N LYS A 2 -5.60 -6.28 8.70
CA LYS A 2 -6.38 -5.69 7.59
C LYS A 2 -6.61 -4.19 7.82
N GLY A 3 -6.37 -3.38 6.80
CA GLY A 3 -6.54 -1.93 6.85
C GLY A 3 -5.41 -1.16 7.53
N ASP A 4 -4.36 -1.84 7.99
CA ASP A 4 -3.15 -1.15 8.44
C ASP A 4 -2.50 -0.43 7.25
N LEU A 5 -1.96 0.75 7.50
CA LEU A 5 -1.24 1.54 6.52
C LEU A 5 0.26 1.31 6.69
N ILE A 6 0.91 0.86 5.62
CA ILE A 6 2.37 0.69 5.58
C ILE A 6 2.99 1.64 4.56
N MET A 7 4.26 1.96 4.77
CA MET A 7 5.03 2.84 3.89
C MET A 7 6.43 2.27 3.65
N GLY A 8 6.91 2.37 2.41
CA GLY A 8 8.29 2.06 2.05
C GLY A 8 9.27 3.11 2.56
N VAL A 9 10.34 2.65 3.20
CA VAL A 9 11.42 3.53 3.73
C VAL A 9 12.77 3.26 3.07
N THR A 10 12.83 2.30 2.17
CA THR A 10 14.05 1.91 1.45
C THR A 10 13.80 1.89 -0.05
N ASP A 11 14.78 2.30 -0.83
CA ASP A 11 14.78 2.14 -2.28
C ASP A 11 16.20 1.77 -2.76
N MET A 12 16.29 0.78 -3.63
CA MET A 12 17.54 0.37 -4.26
C MET A 12 17.87 1.19 -5.51
N THR A 13 16.98 2.08 -5.91
CA THR A 13 17.16 2.94 -7.07
C THR A 13 17.18 4.42 -6.68
N GLN A 14 17.95 5.22 -7.42
CA GLN A 14 17.98 6.66 -7.22
C GLN A 14 16.69 7.36 -7.68
N GLU A 15 15.80 6.64 -8.32
CA GLU A 15 14.50 7.13 -8.78
C GLU A 15 13.49 7.33 -7.66
N ARG A 16 13.76 6.79 -6.47
CA ARG A 16 12.95 6.96 -5.25
C ARG A 16 11.47 6.59 -5.43
N ARG A 17 11.20 5.52 -6.17
CA ARG A 17 9.82 5.09 -6.48
C ARG A 17 9.11 4.46 -5.30
N LEU A 18 9.86 3.80 -4.41
CA LEU A 18 9.33 3.04 -3.28
C LEU A 18 9.31 3.85 -1.99
N VAL A 19 10.32 4.71 -1.77
CA VAL A 19 10.36 5.55 -0.58
C VAL A 19 9.17 6.51 -0.55
N GLY A 20 8.44 6.50 0.56
CA GLY A 20 7.22 7.29 0.74
C GLY A 20 5.98 6.71 0.07
N SER A 21 6.12 5.62 -0.72
CA SER A 21 4.96 4.92 -1.27
C SER A 21 4.20 4.19 -0.17
N VAL A 22 2.88 4.23 -0.24
CA VAL A 22 2.00 3.66 0.80
C VAL A 22 1.10 2.58 0.24
N ALA A 23 0.74 1.63 1.11
CA ALA A 23 -0.23 0.59 0.81
C ALA A 23 -1.11 0.29 2.03
N LEU A 24 -2.36 -0.07 1.78
CA LEU A 24 -3.25 -0.64 2.78
C LEU A 24 -3.09 -2.16 2.79
N ILE A 25 -2.93 -2.73 3.98
CA ILE A 25 -2.82 -4.18 4.13
C ILE A 25 -4.17 -4.84 3.84
N PRO A 26 -4.23 -5.74 2.86
CA PRO A 26 -5.44 -6.52 2.58
C PRO A 26 -5.72 -7.54 3.68
N ASP A 27 -6.84 -8.25 3.55
CA ASP A 27 -7.17 -9.36 4.44
C ASP A 27 -6.35 -10.61 4.06
N PHE A 28 -5.31 -10.88 4.83
CA PHE A 28 -4.57 -12.13 4.69
C PHE A 28 -5.17 -13.20 5.60
N LYS A 29 -5.31 -14.41 5.07
CA LYS A 29 -5.74 -15.59 5.85
C LYS A 29 -4.68 -16.03 6.87
N GLU A 30 -3.42 -15.70 6.61
CA GLU A 30 -2.25 -16.08 7.40
C GLU A 30 -1.65 -14.86 8.09
N THR A 31 -0.87 -15.10 9.13
CA THR A 31 -0.09 -14.05 9.79
C THR A 31 0.97 -13.53 8.82
N ALA A 32 0.92 -12.25 8.53
CA ALA A 32 1.92 -11.58 7.69
C ALA A 32 2.87 -10.76 8.55
N THR A 33 4.14 -10.76 8.17
CA THR A 33 5.18 -9.85 8.69
C THR A 33 5.71 -8.99 7.54
N PHE A 34 6.45 -7.95 7.86
CA PHE A 34 7.13 -7.12 6.87
C PHE A 34 8.59 -6.87 7.28
N SER A 35 9.43 -6.60 6.28
CA SER A 35 10.86 -6.35 6.48
C SER A 35 11.12 -4.95 7.07
N MET A 36 12.38 -4.69 7.41
CA MET A 36 12.83 -3.37 7.87
C MET A 36 12.72 -2.26 6.79
N ASP A 37 12.42 -2.65 5.55
CA ASP A 37 12.22 -1.71 4.45
C ASP A 37 10.86 -1.05 4.45
N LEU A 38 9.99 -1.50 5.34
CA LEU A 38 8.64 -0.99 5.54
C LEU A 38 8.44 -0.52 6.97
N ILE A 39 7.63 0.50 7.14
CA ILE A 39 7.13 0.94 8.45
C ILE A 39 5.60 0.93 8.44
N LYS A 40 5.03 0.68 9.60
CA LYS A 40 3.59 0.86 9.83
C LYS A 40 3.33 2.29 10.29
N LEU A 41 2.45 2.98 9.57
CA LEU A 41 1.98 4.30 9.97
C LEU A 41 0.80 4.14 10.94
N ILE A 42 0.90 4.78 12.09
CA ILE A 42 -0.14 4.77 13.11
C ILE A 42 -0.65 6.20 13.28
N SER A 43 -1.91 6.42 12.98
CA SER A 43 -2.57 7.69 13.25
C SER A 43 -3.62 7.52 14.33
N PHE A 44 -3.63 8.43 15.29
CA PHE A 44 -4.63 8.49 16.35
C PHE A 44 -5.78 9.46 16.02
N LYS A 45 -5.65 10.26 14.95
CA LYS A 45 -6.61 11.31 14.61
C LYS A 45 -7.29 11.11 13.26
N LEU A 46 -6.57 10.53 12.29
CA LEU A 46 -7.06 10.43 10.92
C LEU A 46 -7.28 8.95 10.54
N PRO A 47 -8.38 8.64 9.86
CA PRO A 47 -8.63 7.28 9.34
C PRO A 47 -7.54 6.86 8.35
N ASN A 48 -7.11 5.59 8.41
CA ASN A 48 -6.06 5.06 7.52
C ASN A 48 -6.41 5.21 6.04
N ILE A 49 -7.68 5.08 5.67
CA ILE A 49 -8.15 5.30 4.28
C ILE A 49 -7.93 6.74 3.84
N TYR A 50 -8.22 7.72 4.69
CA TYR A 50 -7.98 9.12 4.39
C TYR A 50 -6.48 9.38 4.20
N LEU A 51 -5.65 8.91 5.13
CA LEU A 51 -4.19 9.02 5.04
C LEU A 51 -3.64 8.32 3.80
N TYR A 52 -4.09 7.12 3.50
CA TYR A 52 -3.71 6.40 2.29
C TYR A 52 -3.97 7.24 1.04
N CYS A 53 -5.17 7.79 0.91
CA CYS A 53 -5.51 8.60 -0.26
C CYS A 53 -4.72 9.90 -0.32
N ALA A 54 -4.54 10.60 0.80
CA ALA A 54 -3.75 11.82 0.88
C ALA A 54 -2.28 11.59 0.52
N MET A 55 -1.69 10.48 0.96
CA MET A 55 -0.31 10.13 0.65
C MET A 55 -0.16 9.57 -0.76
N ARG A 56 -1.07 8.73 -1.21
CA ARG A 56 -0.97 8.06 -2.51
C ARG A 56 -1.25 8.97 -3.69
N TYR A 57 -2.22 9.87 -3.56
CA TYR A 57 -2.75 10.70 -4.63
C TYR A 57 -2.52 12.20 -4.42
N GLY A 58 -2.16 12.61 -3.21
CA GLY A 58 -1.76 13.96 -2.88
C GLY A 58 -0.25 14.18 -2.96
N ASP A 59 0.20 15.34 -2.48
CA ASP A 59 1.61 15.74 -2.57
C ASP A 59 2.49 15.24 -1.41
N VAL A 60 1.93 14.53 -0.44
CA VAL A 60 2.66 14.11 0.77
C VAL A 60 3.82 13.18 0.41
N SER A 61 3.59 12.16 -0.42
CA SER A 61 4.67 11.24 -0.84
C SER A 61 5.79 11.95 -1.60
N ARG A 62 5.47 13.00 -2.36
CA ARG A 62 6.47 13.80 -3.07
C ARG A 62 7.35 14.60 -2.12
N GLN A 63 6.86 15.01 -0.96
CA GLN A 63 7.63 15.66 0.07
C GLN A 63 8.56 14.67 0.81
N ILE A 64 8.14 13.42 0.94
CA ILE A 64 8.88 12.38 1.66
C ILE A 64 10.06 11.85 0.85
N ALA A 65 9.89 11.54 -0.42
CA ALA A 65 10.90 10.91 -1.24
C ALA A 65 12.27 11.65 -1.25
N PRO A 66 12.33 12.98 -1.31
CA PRO A 66 13.61 13.72 -1.25
C PRO A 66 14.36 13.60 0.08
N LEU A 67 13.68 13.23 1.16
CA LEU A 67 14.29 13.09 2.49
C LEU A 67 15.09 11.80 2.66
N ALA A 68 14.94 10.84 1.74
CA ALA A 68 15.73 9.62 1.75
C ALA A 68 17.17 9.89 1.29
N ASN A 69 18.13 9.31 2.00
CA ASN A 69 19.56 9.49 1.76
C ASN A 69 20.26 8.13 1.65
N GLY A 70 21.30 8.07 0.85
CA GLY A 70 22.12 6.88 0.63
C GLY A 70 22.79 6.89 -0.74
N VAL A 71 23.87 6.14 -0.89
CA VAL A 71 24.63 6.05 -2.15
C VAL A 71 24.13 4.89 -3.00
N ASN A 72 24.12 3.70 -2.45
CA ASN A 72 23.68 2.47 -3.15
C ASN A 72 22.22 2.12 -2.82
N VAL A 73 21.84 2.31 -1.56
CA VAL A 73 20.48 2.08 -1.06
C VAL A 73 20.05 3.36 -0.37
N LEU A 74 18.92 3.88 -0.80
CA LEU A 74 18.29 5.03 -0.16
C LEU A 74 17.54 4.57 1.08
N HIS A 75 17.76 5.26 2.17
CA HIS A 75 17.06 5.05 3.43
C HIS A 75 16.37 6.33 3.88
N LEU A 76 15.11 6.21 4.24
CA LEU A 76 14.34 7.26 4.89
C LEU A 76 14.36 7.01 6.41
N LYS A 77 14.87 7.98 7.15
CA LYS A 77 14.77 7.95 8.62
C LYS A 77 13.34 8.27 9.03
N PRO A 78 12.69 7.45 9.88
CA PRO A 78 11.30 7.70 10.31
C PRO A 78 11.08 9.08 10.92
N GLU A 79 12.10 9.63 11.61
CA GLU A 79 12.05 10.95 12.24
C GLU A 79 11.88 12.10 11.21
N ALA A 80 12.36 11.89 9.98
CA ALA A 80 12.23 12.90 8.93
C ALA A 80 10.77 13.15 8.53
N ILE A 81 9.90 12.15 8.76
CA ILE A 81 8.47 12.23 8.43
C ILE A 81 7.73 13.15 9.41
N SER A 82 8.24 13.30 10.64
CA SER A 82 7.59 14.12 11.67
C SER A 82 7.42 15.59 11.28
N ASN A 83 8.22 16.05 10.34
CA ASN A 83 8.22 17.44 9.88
C ASN A 83 7.39 17.66 8.61
N ILE A 84 6.72 16.62 8.10
CA ILE A 84 5.87 16.73 6.92
C ILE A 84 4.55 17.36 7.31
N GLU A 85 4.24 18.45 6.68
CA GLU A 85 2.95 19.12 6.82
C GLU A 85 1.97 18.67 5.75
N MET A 86 0.73 18.47 6.14
CA MET A 86 -0.35 18.18 5.21
C MET A 86 -1.59 19.02 5.55
N VAL A 87 -2.29 19.44 4.53
CA VAL A 87 -3.60 20.07 4.71
C VAL A 87 -4.62 18.99 5.07
N VAL A 88 -5.29 19.16 6.19
CA VAL A 88 -6.33 18.26 6.67
C VAL A 88 -7.69 18.93 6.53
N ALA A 89 -8.62 18.22 5.90
CA ALA A 89 -10.01 18.70 5.78
C ALA A 89 -10.73 18.68 7.15
N SER A 90 -11.86 19.35 7.23
CA SER A 90 -12.72 19.28 8.42
C SER A 90 -13.25 17.85 8.63
N ASP A 91 -13.54 17.48 9.88
CA ASP A 91 -14.00 16.14 10.24
C ASP A 91 -15.23 15.71 9.41
N SER A 92 -16.18 16.60 9.19
CA SER A 92 -17.37 16.32 8.38
C SER A 92 -17.05 15.97 6.91
N ILE A 93 -16.00 16.57 6.34
CA ILE A 93 -15.53 16.25 4.99
C ILE A 93 -14.80 14.92 5.01
N ILE A 94 -13.96 14.67 6.02
CA ILE A 94 -13.24 13.39 6.17
C ILE A 94 -14.22 12.23 6.31
N GLU A 95 -15.26 12.36 7.13
CA GLU A 95 -16.29 11.34 7.30
C GLU A 95 -17.00 11.01 5.99
N LYS A 96 -17.45 12.02 5.25
CA LYS A 96 -18.06 11.84 3.93
C LYS A 96 -17.11 11.17 2.95
N PHE A 97 -15.87 11.65 2.86
CA PHE A 97 -14.83 11.08 2.00
C PHE A 97 -14.61 9.61 2.32
N VAL A 98 -14.42 9.26 3.59
CA VAL A 98 -14.19 7.87 4.04
C VAL A 98 -15.42 7.01 3.73
N SER A 99 -16.63 7.49 3.93
CA SER A 99 -17.86 6.73 3.63
C SER A 99 -17.98 6.34 2.14
N TYR A 100 -17.55 7.21 1.22
CA TYR A 100 -17.53 6.93 -0.22
C TYR A 100 -16.36 6.05 -0.63
N THR A 101 -15.17 6.35 -0.12
CA THR A 101 -13.95 5.68 -0.58
C THR A 101 -13.77 4.29 0.02
N SER A 102 -14.30 4.01 1.22
CA SER A 102 -14.18 2.68 1.87
C SER A 102 -14.70 1.57 0.98
N LYS A 103 -15.91 1.71 0.45
CA LYS A 103 -16.51 0.69 -0.44
C LYS A 103 -15.72 0.50 -1.72
N THR A 104 -15.22 1.58 -2.29
CA THR A 104 -14.38 1.53 -3.50
C THR A 104 -13.08 0.79 -3.24
N ILE A 105 -12.40 1.10 -2.14
CA ILE A 105 -11.15 0.43 -1.76
C ILE A 105 -11.39 -1.05 -1.44
N GLU A 106 -12.46 -1.39 -0.71
CA GLU A 106 -12.84 -2.78 -0.44
C GLU A 106 -13.07 -3.56 -1.73
N ASN A 107 -13.77 -2.97 -2.70
CA ASN A 107 -13.99 -3.57 -4.00
C ASN A 107 -12.67 -3.78 -4.77
N ILE A 108 -11.78 -2.80 -4.77
CA ILE A 108 -10.46 -2.91 -5.40
C ILE A 108 -9.66 -4.06 -4.77
N LEU A 109 -9.59 -4.13 -3.44
CA LEU A 109 -8.88 -5.19 -2.74
C LEU A 109 -9.49 -6.57 -3.00
N SER A 110 -10.82 -6.67 -3.07
CA SER A 110 -11.53 -7.90 -3.42
C SER A 110 -11.21 -8.35 -4.84
N LEU A 111 -11.26 -7.44 -5.82
CA LEU A 111 -10.93 -7.72 -7.21
C LEU A 111 -9.47 -8.14 -7.39
N GLN A 112 -8.54 -7.49 -6.69
CA GLN A 112 -7.13 -7.87 -6.69
C GLN A 112 -6.93 -9.29 -6.14
N SER A 113 -7.63 -9.65 -5.07
CA SER A 113 -7.60 -11.01 -4.51
C SER A 113 -8.15 -12.04 -5.49
N GLN A 114 -9.27 -11.75 -6.16
CA GLN A 114 -9.86 -12.62 -7.19
C GLN A 114 -8.91 -12.79 -8.38
N LEU A 115 -8.31 -11.71 -8.85
CA LEU A 115 -7.34 -11.75 -9.95
C LEU A 115 -6.15 -12.64 -9.61
N ARG A 116 -5.62 -12.53 -8.39
CA ARG A 116 -4.53 -13.40 -7.93
C ARG A 116 -4.92 -14.87 -7.95
N LEU A 117 -6.10 -15.21 -7.41
CA LEU A 117 -6.58 -16.59 -7.37
C LEU A 117 -6.85 -17.15 -8.78
N LEU A 118 -7.41 -16.34 -9.67
CA LEU A 118 -7.65 -16.74 -11.07
C LEU A 118 -6.33 -16.93 -11.82
N THR A 119 -5.35 -16.07 -11.58
CA THR A 119 -4.01 -16.21 -12.16
C THR A 119 -3.35 -17.52 -11.68
N GLU A 120 -3.41 -17.80 -10.39
CA GLU A 120 -2.89 -19.03 -9.81
C GLU A 120 -3.61 -20.28 -10.37
N ALA A 121 -4.94 -20.24 -10.49
CA ALA A 121 -5.71 -21.31 -11.09
C ALA A 121 -5.32 -21.56 -12.55
N ARG A 122 -5.20 -20.49 -13.35
CA ARG A 122 -4.73 -20.57 -14.74
C ARG A 122 -3.35 -21.23 -14.82
N ASP A 123 -2.41 -20.76 -14.03
CA ASP A 123 -1.01 -21.22 -14.08
C ASP A 123 -0.86 -22.69 -13.63
N ARG A 124 -1.76 -23.17 -12.78
CA ARG A 124 -1.83 -24.58 -12.38
C ARG A 124 -2.54 -25.47 -13.40
N LEU A 125 -3.58 -24.97 -14.05
CA LEU A 125 -4.41 -25.75 -14.97
C LEU A 125 -3.85 -25.80 -16.39
N LEU A 126 -3.28 -24.70 -16.88
CA LEU A 126 -2.82 -24.59 -18.26
C LEU A 126 -1.81 -25.67 -18.66
N PRO A 127 -0.77 -25.98 -17.87
CA PRO A 127 0.16 -27.07 -18.18
C PRO A 127 -0.53 -28.45 -18.26
N LYS A 128 -1.51 -28.70 -17.38
CA LYS A 128 -2.26 -29.96 -17.32
C LYS A 128 -3.17 -30.16 -18.53
N LEU A 129 -3.80 -29.07 -18.99
CA LEU A 129 -4.60 -29.09 -20.21
C LEU A 129 -3.72 -29.30 -21.44
N LEU A 130 -2.56 -28.63 -21.51
CA LEU A 130 -1.64 -28.79 -22.65
C LEU A 130 -0.97 -30.17 -22.70
N SER A 131 -0.78 -30.83 -21.57
CA SER A 131 -0.23 -32.19 -21.51
C SER A 131 -1.28 -33.30 -21.72
N GLY A 132 -2.58 -32.96 -21.78
CA GLY A 132 -3.66 -33.94 -21.85
C GLY A 132 -3.94 -34.67 -20.52
N GLU A 133 -3.35 -34.20 -19.40
CA GLU A 133 -3.64 -34.75 -18.04
C GLU A 133 -5.08 -34.46 -17.62
N ILE A 134 -5.64 -33.36 -18.11
CA ILE A 134 -7.04 -32.97 -17.90
C ILE A 134 -7.68 -32.72 -19.27
N GLU A 135 -8.81 -33.32 -19.52
CA GLU A 135 -9.67 -33.07 -20.68
C GLU A 135 -10.83 -32.15 -20.31
N VAL A 136 -11.30 -31.32 -21.25
CA VAL A 136 -12.44 -30.40 -21.11
C VAL A 136 -13.61 -30.94 -21.91
#